data_416934fe6abf1d8e7dfbf3c55073f936
#
_entry.id   416934fe6abf1d8e7dfbf3c55073f936
#
_cell.length_a   1.000
_cell.length_b   1.000
_cell.length_c   1.000
_cell.angle_alpha   90.00
_cell.angle_beta   90.00
_cell.angle_gamma   90.00
#
_symmetry.space_group_name_H-M   'P 1'
#
loop_
_entity.id
_entity.type
_entity.pdbx_description
1 polymer ?
#
loop_
_entity_poly.entity_id
_entity_poly.type
_entity_poly.pdbx_seq_one_letter_code
_entity_poly.pdbx_strand_id
1 'polypeptide(L)'
;MRAVAAVAVTLWVREVARVLGTTTRRVTVAAAVSCVLLIIFGLGLALVAGAQLGDGIAVELRLSLARTSFSAAAMTAGIVAVILCLSAPPRTALQNLLDLLPVSRTAARLGQLAPVLVAGLVYSAALTSTAVVVVLRTSAGGADALRGIASYVVLLASFLLGAVAAFTALQAAAVALLRLPVPYASTFSGVVALAGVLALTAPDILALRPSPSDGGGLADLLPARAFARLAAAPDPASAAASVLWAVFAVVLLWRVSRHHVPGAPRAAIRLLRRTRPIRRTAWWGQLWAELLIAVRTPQFVVTALLLPLGVLAVWVLARTVPASALVVPTLAGSLPVLPFVLAVNAVGRTLPTQWLSRLAGGDRVPVLGPKAVAAGCAGVALGAPALVAVLLAGLIPATQIPDIAVRCALGLAAGLLCGAIVPYSEEQPLSASAAGFLLAFVYMSITLASGWVAGVAAPGTDRVLILAAITVLAALYAGIAARQSRREPTRA
;
A
#
# COMPACT_ATOMS: atom_id res chain seq x y z
N MET A 1 -25.68 3.90 -15.07
CA MET A 1 -24.35 3.46 -14.65
C MET A 1 -23.21 4.21 -15.37
N ARG A 2 -23.16 4.25 -16.72
CA ARG A 2 -22.08 4.95 -17.47
C ARG A 2 -21.93 6.43 -17.11
N ALA A 3 -23.02 7.18 -17.01
CA ALA A 3 -22.98 8.59 -16.63
C ALA A 3 -22.42 8.81 -15.22
N VAL A 4 -22.83 7.98 -14.24
CA VAL A 4 -22.31 8.05 -12.87
C VAL A 4 -20.80 7.73 -12.84
N ALA A 5 -20.35 6.71 -13.58
CA ALA A 5 -18.95 6.36 -13.70
C ALA A 5 -18.12 7.50 -14.32
N ALA A 6 -18.59 8.11 -15.40
CA ALA A 6 -17.90 9.23 -16.05
C ALA A 6 -17.76 10.45 -15.13
N VAL A 7 -18.84 10.80 -14.41
CA VAL A 7 -18.81 11.88 -13.42
C VAL A 7 -17.86 11.55 -12.28
N ALA A 8 -17.91 10.31 -11.74
CA ALA A 8 -17.02 9.88 -10.66
C ALA A 8 -15.54 9.95 -11.05
N VAL A 9 -15.17 9.49 -12.25
CA VAL A 9 -13.80 9.59 -12.77
C VAL A 9 -13.37 11.05 -12.92
N THR A 10 -14.24 11.91 -13.48
CA THR A 10 -13.92 13.33 -13.65
C THR A 10 -13.70 14.02 -12.31
N LEU A 11 -14.55 13.76 -11.32
CA LEU A 11 -14.42 14.32 -9.97
C LEU A 11 -13.14 13.83 -9.30
N TRP A 12 -12.83 12.53 -9.45
CA TRP A 12 -11.62 11.97 -8.86
C TRP A 12 -10.35 12.61 -9.44
N VAL A 13 -10.26 12.78 -10.77
CA VAL A 13 -9.13 13.45 -11.41
C VAL A 13 -9.02 14.92 -10.97
N ARG A 14 -10.16 15.63 -10.83
CA ARG A 14 -10.18 17.01 -10.32
C ARG A 14 -9.69 17.09 -8.87
N GLU A 15 -10.07 16.13 -8.04
CA GLU A 15 -9.63 16.09 -6.64
C GLU A 15 -8.13 15.82 -6.54
N VAL A 16 -7.58 14.89 -7.34
CA VAL A 16 -6.14 14.66 -7.44
C VAL A 16 -5.42 15.93 -7.90
N ALA A 17 -5.93 16.62 -8.91
CA ALA A 17 -5.36 17.87 -9.40
C ALA A 17 -5.34 18.97 -8.32
N ARG A 18 -6.43 19.06 -7.54
CA ARG A 18 -6.54 20.01 -6.42
C ARG A 18 -5.52 19.69 -5.31
N VAL A 19 -5.39 18.42 -4.92
CA VAL A 19 -4.42 17.97 -3.89
C VAL A 19 -3.00 18.30 -4.32
N LEU A 20 -2.68 18.08 -5.60
CA LEU A 20 -1.34 18.35 -6.16
C LEU A 20 -1.12 19.82 -6.54
N GLY A 21 -2.11 20.69 -6.34
CA GLY A 21 -2.02 22.11 -6.71
C GLY A 21 -1.78 22.34 -8.21
N THR A 22 -2.30 21.45 -9.08
CA THR A 22 -2.04 21.46 -10.51
C THR A 22 -3.35 21.39 -11.34
N THR A 23 -3.25 21.35 -12.65
CA THR A 23 -4.42 21.23 -13.55
C THR A 23 -4.74 19.76 -13.83
N THR A 24 -6.02 19.46 -14.09
CA THR A 24 -6.48 18.10 -14.47
C THR A 24 -5.73 17.56 -15.68
N ARG A 25 -5.42 18.42 -16.68
CA ARG A 25 -4.64 18.04 -17.85
C ARG A 25 -3.23 17.57 -17.48
N ARG A 26 -2.56 18.26 -16.55
CA ARG A 26 -1.21 17.85 -16.10
C ARG A 26 -1.25 16.53 -15.34
N VAL A 27 -2.28 16.29 -14.52
CA VAL A 27 -2.48 15.02 -13.81
C VAL A 27 -2.69 13.87 -14.80
N THR A 28 -3.56 14.03 -15.79
CA THR A 28 -3.80 12.98 -16.80
C THR A 28 -2.56 12.72 -17.65
N VAL A 29 -1.83 13.75 -18.07
CA VAL A 29 -0.57 13.60 -18.81
C VAL A 29 0.48 12.90 -17.93
N ALA A 30 0.65 13.32 -16.69
CA ALA A 30 1.61 12.69 -15.75
C ALA A 30 1.27 11.22 -15.51
N ALA A 31 -0.02 10.88 -15.33
CA ALA A 31 -0.47 9.50 -15.19
C ALA A 31 -0.18 8.67 -16.46
N ALA A 32 -0.46 9.22 -17.63
CA ALA A 32 -0.17 8.54 -18.90
C ALA A 32 1.33 8.33 -19.09
N VAL A 33 2.15 9.36 -18.84
CA VAL A 33 3.62 9.28 -18.94
C VAL A 33 4.16 8.25 -17.95
N SER A 34 3.69 8.25 -16.70
CA SER A 34 4.13 7.26 -15.71
C SER A 34 3.78 5.84 -16.11
N CYS A 35 2.59 5.59 -16.67
CA CYS A 35 2.21 4.28 -17.19
C CYS A 35 3.11 3.85 -18.36
N VAL A 36 3.39 4.75 -19.30
CA VAL A 36 4.28 4.46 -20.43
C VAL A 36 5.70 4.14 -19.96
N LEU A 37 6.24 4.92 -19.03
CA LEU A 37 7.56 4.67 -18.45
C LEU A 37 7.62 3.32 -17.71
N LEU A 38 6.59 2.98 -16.93
CA LEU A 38 6.49 1.69 -16.24
C LEU A 38 6.45 0.52 -17.23
N ILE A 39 5.69 0.67 -18.33
CA ILE A 39 5.62 -0.35 -19.39
C ILE A 39 6.99 -0.50 -20.07
N ILE A 40 7.63 0.61 -20.46
CA ILE A 40 8.95 0.58 -21.10
C ILE A 40 9.98 -0.06 -20.16
N PHE A 41 9.98 0.31 -18.90
CA PHE A 41 10.89 -0.25 -17.90
C PHE A 41 10.63 -1.75 -17.68
N GLY A 42 9.35 -2.14 -17.53
CA GLY A 42 8.96 -3.55 -17.37
C GLY A 42 9.31 -4.40 -18.59
N LEU A 43 9.04 -3.90 -19.79
CA LEU A 43 9.42 -4.58 -21.03
C LEU A 43 10.95 -4.65 -21.20
N GLY A 44 11.69 -3.59 -20.87
CA GLY A 44 13.15 -3.56 -20.90
C GLY A 44 13.76 -4.61 -19.98
N LEU A 45 13.32 -4.66 -18.72
CA LEU A 45 13.76 -5.70 -17.76
C LEU A 45 13.47 -7.11 -18.28
N ALA A 46 12.28 -7.33 -18.82
CA ALA A 46 11.87 -8.64 -19.31
C ALA A 46 12.64 -9.06 -20.56
N LEU A 47 12.99 -8.11 -21.44
CA LEU A 47 13.84 -8.40 -22.60
C LEU A 47 15.27 -8.78 -22.20
N VAL A 48 15.85 -8.07 -21.23
CA VAL A 48 17.18 -8.40 -20.68
C VAL A 48 17.16 -9.78 -19.99
N ALA A 49 16.17 -10.06 -19.15
CA ALA A 49 16.00 -11.36 -18.52
C ALA A 49 15.69 -12.45 -19.53
N GLY A 50 14.87 -12.16 -20.53
CA GLY A 50 14.48 -13.09 -21.60
C GLY A 50 15.62 -13.44 -22.58
N ALA A 51 16.59 -12.54 -22.75
CA ALA A 51 17.78 -12.81 -23.54
C ALA A 51 18.70 -13.88 -22.90
N GLN A 52 18.60 -14.07 -21.57
CA GLN A 52 19.31 -15.12 -20.84
C GLN A 52 18.57 -16.46 -20.85
N LEU A 53 17.30 -16.49 -21.27
CA LEU A 53 16.50 -17.69 -21.42
C LEU A 53 16.71 -18.20 -22.87
N GLY A 54 17.55 -19.24 -23.03
CA GLY A 54 17.81 -19.84 -24.33
C GLY A 54 16.58 -20.46 -24.98
N ASP A 55 16.68 -20.76 -26.29
CA ASP A 55 15.63 -21.47 -27.03
C ASP A 55 15.51 -22.91 -26.50
N GLY A 56 14.28 -23.39 -26.30
CA GLY A 56 14.04 -24.79 -25.88
C GLY A 56 13.81 -24.94 -24.35
N ILE A 57 13.17 -23.99 -23.72
CA ILE A 57 12.80 -24.06 -22.30
C ILE A 57 11.94 -25.29 -21.99
N ALA A 58 12.36 -26.11 -21.03
CA ALA A 58 11.58 -27.27 -20.57
C ALA A 58 10.18 -26.84 -20.07
N VAL A 59 9.17 -27.70 -20.29
CA VAL A 59 7.76 -27.41 -19.92
C VAL A 59 7.62 -27.07 -18.44
N GLU A 60 8.39 -27.75 -17.58
CA GLU A 60 8.40 -27.49 -16.13
C GLU A 60 8.87 -26.08 -15.77
N LEU A 61 9.92 -25.60 -16.47
CA LEU A 61 10.43 -24.25 -16.26
C LEU A 61 9.46 -23.20 -16.79
N ARG A 62 8.78 -23.47 -17.92
CA ARG A 62 7.70 -22.60 -18.44
C ARG A 62 6.59 -22.44 -17.41
N LEU A 63 6.13 -23.54 -16.82
CA LEU A 63 5.07 -23.55 -15.83
C LEU A 63 5.49 -22.80 -14.56
N SER A 64 6.72 -22.98 -14.07
CA SER A 64 7.23 -22.28 -12.90
C SER A 64 7.35 -20.77 -13.13
N LEU A 65 7.86 -20.34 -14.28
CA LEU A 65 7.94 -18.93 -14.69
C LEU A 65 6.55 -18.31 -14.84
N ALA A 66 5.60 -19.04 -15.44
CA ALA A 66 4.22 -18.59 -15.54
C ALA A 66 3.58 -18.43 -14.16
N ARG A 67 3.73 -19.42 -13.26
CA ARG A 67 3.21 -19.36 -11.87
C ARG A 67 3.75 -18.16 -11.12
N THR A 68 5.06 -17.97 -11.11
CA THR A 68 5.69 -16.84 -10.40
C THR A 68 5.24 -15.50 -10.99
N SER A 69 5.21 -15.37 -12.31
CA SER A 69 4.80 -14.13 -13.00
C SER A 69 3.32 -13.80 -12.75
N PHE A 70 2.44 -14.81 -12.83
CA PHE A 70 1.02 -14.63 -12.58
C PHE A 70 0.72 -14.35 -11.11
N SER A 71 1.42 -14.99 -10.17
CA SER A 71 1.29 -14.70 -8.74
C SER A 71 1.80 -13.29 -8.38
N ALA A 72 2.90 -12.85 -8.99
CA ALA A 72 3.39 -11.47 -8.83
C ALA A 72 2.40 -10.44 -9.42
N ALA A 73 1.80 -10.74 -10.58
CA ALA A 73 0.79 -9.90 -11.20
C ALA A 73 -0.49 -9.82 -10.35
N ALA A 74 -0.96 -10.95 -9.83
CA ALA A 74 -2.10 -11.03 -8.92
C ALA A 74 -1.85 -10.27 -7.62
N MET A 75 -0.67 -10.43 -7.02
CA MET A 75 -0.25 -9.69 -5.82
C MET A 75 -0.27 -8.20 -6.08
N THR A 76 0.33 -7.75 -7.18
CA THR A 76 0.37 -6.33 -7.55
C THR A 76 -1.04 -5.78 -7.76
N ALA A 77 -1.91 -6.47 -8.48
CA ALA A 77 -3.29 -6.07 -8.69
C ALA A 77 -4.07 -5.96 -7.37
N GLY A 78 -3.90 -6.91 -6.47
CA GLY A 78 -4.50 -6.90 -5.14
C GLY A 78 -4.00 -5.74 -4.27
N ILE A 79 -2.69 -5.49 -4.24
CA ILE A 79 -2.08 -4.37 -3.48
C ILE A 79 -2.59 -3.03 -4.03
N VAL A 80 -2.54 -2.83 -5.35
CA VAL A 80 -3.03 -1.61 -6.00
C VAL A 80 -4.51 -1.39 -5.69
N ALA A 81 -5.34 -2.44 -5.77
CA ALA A 81 -6.77 -2.36 -5.45
C ALA A 81 -7.00 -1.89 -4.01
N VAL A 82 -6.31 -2.49 -3.03
CA VAL A 82 -6.44 -2.14 -1.60
C VAL A 82 -5.99 -0.71 -1.36
N ILE A 83 -4.86 -0.28 -1.93
CA ILE A 83 -4.35 1.09 -1.79
C ILE A 83 -5.35 2.09 -2.37
N LEU A 84 -5.89 1.83 -3.56
CA LEU A 84 -6.89 2.70 -4.18
C LEU A 84 -8.20 2.74 -3.38
N CYS A 85 -8.64 1.62 -2.79
CA CYS A 85 -9.80 1.60 -1.90
C CYS A 85 -9.58 2.40 -0.62
N LEU A 86 -8.39 2.33 -0.03
CA LEU A 86 -8.02 3.15 1.13
C LEU A 86 -7.96 4.63 0.79
N SER A 87 -7.63 4.95 -0.45
CA SER A 87 -7.54 6.31 -1.00
C SER A 87 -8.89 6.89 -1.42
N ALA A 88 -9.88 6.02 -1.65
CA ALA A 88 -11.20 6.47 -2.04
C ALA A 88 -11.93 7.09 -0.83
N PRO A 89 -12.48 8.30 -0.95
CA PRO A 89 -13.20 8.93 0.14
C PRO A 89 -14.40 8.08 0.54
N PRO A 90 -14.63 7.84 1.85
CA PRO A 90 -15.69 6.96 2.35
C PRO A 90 -17.10 7.46 2.01
N ARG A 91 -17.25 8.77 1.84
CA ARG A 91 -18.47 9.43 1.31
C ARG A 91 -18.08 10.68 0.54
N THR A 92 -18.50 10.76 -0.70
CA THR A 92 -18.36 11.95 -1.53
C THR A 92 -19.66 12.76 -1.52
N ALA A 93 -19.58 14.07 -1.81
CA ALA A 93 -20.75 14.89 -2.05
C ALA A 93 -21.63 14.30 -3.18
N LEU A 94 -21.00 13.62 -4.14
CA LEU A 94 -21.69 12.86 -5.20
C LEU A 94 -22.57 11.75 -4.63
N GLN A 95 -22.14 11.05 -3.57
CA GLN A 95 -22.94 9.98 -2.95
C GLN A 95 -24.20 10.51 -2.31
N ASN A 96 -24.08 11.63 -1.58
CA ASN A 96 -25.25 12.28 -1.00
C ASN A 96 -26.23 12.76 -2.08
N LEU A 97 -25.72 13.24 -3.22
CA LEU A 97 -26.54 13.61 -4.37
C LEU A 97 -27.20 12.39 -5.03
N LEU A 98 -26.47 11.29 -5.21
CA LEU A 98 -26.99 10.06 -5.81
C LEU A 98 -28.06 9.39 -4.93
N ASP A 99 -27.97 9.54 -3.60
CA ASP A 99 -29.00 9.05 -2.67
C ASP A 99 -30.33 9.82 -2.81
N LEU A 100 -30.29 11.04 -3.36
CA LEU A 100 -31.49 11.86 -3.64
C LEU A 100 -32.07 11.61 -5.05
N LEU A 101 -31.32 10.95 -5.92
CA LEU A 101 -31.77 10.69 -7.30
C LEU A 101 -32.40 9.29 -7.44
N PRO A 102 -33.35 9.09 -8.39
CA PRO A 102 -33.95 7.79 -8.64
C PRO A 102 -32.99 6.84 -9.40
N VAL A 103 -31.82 6.64 -8.84
CA VAL A 103 -30.79 5.75 -9.39
C VAL A 103 -30.73 4.47 -8.54
N SER A 104 -30.65 3.30 -9.19
CA SER A 104 -30.50 2.06 -8.44
C SER A 104 -29.21 2.06 -7.61
N ARG A 105 -29.26 1.62 -6.36
CA ARG A 105 -28.13 1.61 -5.42
C ARG A 105 -26.90 0.89 -5.97
N THR A 106 -27.10 -0.21 -6.67
CA THR A 106 -26.04 -0.96 -7.36
C THR A 106 -25.36 -0.13 -8.44
N ALA A 107 -26.13 0.57 -9.28
CA ALA A 107 -25.57 1.41 -10.33
C ALA A 107 -24.81 2.61 -9.76
N ALA A 108 -25.29 3.21 -8.68
CA ALA A 108 -24.62 4.29 -7.98
C ALA A 108 -23.27 3.82 -7.39
N ARG A 109 -23.25 2.68 -6.69
CA ARG A 109 -22.01 2.13 -6.08
C ARG A 109 -21.00 1.66 -7.10
N LEU A 110 -21.42 0.85 -8.09
CA LEU A 110 -20.50 0.41 -9.14
C LEU A 110 -19.94 1.59 -9.93
N GLY A 111 -20.78 2.62 -10.18
CA GLY A 111 -20.33 3.86 -10.80
C GLY A 111 -19.28 4.60 -9.97
N GLN A 112 -19.42 4.63 -8.65
CA GLN A 112 -18.44 5.24 -7.75
C GLN A 112 -17.12 4.46 -7.65
N LEU A 113 -17.15 3.13 -7.79
CA LEU A 113 -15.97 2.30 -7.84
C LEU A 113 -15.24 2.35 -9.19
N ALA A 114 -15.87 2.89 -10.24
CA ALA A 114 -15.28 2.95 -11.57
C ALA A 114 -13.88 3.60 -11.60
N PRO A 115 -13.60 4.75 -10.92
CA PRO A 115 -12.25 5.30 -10.89
C PRO A 115 -11.21 4.35 -10.32
N VAL A 116 -11.56 3.66 -9.23
CA VAL A 116 -10.68 2.67 -8.56
C VAL A 116 -10.42 1.49 -9.49
N LEU A 117 -11.45 0.98 -10.15
CA LEU A 117 -11.34 -0.17 -11.05
C LEU A 117 -10.54 0.17 -12.31
N VAL A 118 -10.80 1.33 -12.93
CA VAL A 118 -10.09 1.74 -14.14
C VAL A 118 -8.62 2.05 -13.83
N ALA A 119 -8.36 2.89 -12.82
CA ALA A 119 -7.00 3.20 -12.40
C ALA A 119 -6.26 1.94 -11.94
N GLY A 120 -6.92 1.09 -11.15
CA GLY A 120 -6.36 -0.17 -10.67
C GLY A 120 -5.94 -1.10 -11.81
N LEU A 121 -6.80 -1.28 -12.82
CA LEU A 121 -6.48 -2.12 -13.96
C LEU A 121 -5.31 -1.56 -14.79
N VAL A 122 -5.33 -0.26 -15.09
CA VAL A 122 -4.29 0.39 -15.88
C VAL A 122 -2.93 0.33 -15.16
N TYR A 123 -2.88 0.71 -13.88
CA TYR A 123 -1.63 0.68 -13.12
C TYR A 123 -1.13 -0.74 -12.86
N SER A 124 -2.01 -1.68 -12.57
CA SER A 124 -1.61 -3.08 -12.40
C SER A 124 -1.04 -3.66 -13.69
N ALA A 125 -1.69 -3.42 -14.83
CA ALA A 125 -1.20 -3.88 -16.13
C ALA A 125 0.17 -3.23 -16.49
N ALA A 126 0.34 -1.94 -16.20
CA ALA A 126 1.61 -1.23 -16.44
C ALA A 126 2.75 -1.79 -15.55
N LEU A 127 2.48 -1.97 -14.24
CA LEU A 127 3.46 -2.48 -13.28
C LEU A 127 3.87 -3.94 -13.55
N THR A 128 2.96 -4.73 -14.10
CA THR A 128 3.19 -6.17 -14.34
C THR A 128 3.36 -6.52 -15.83
N SER A 129 3.69 -5.52 -16.65
CA SER A 129 3.96 -5.70 -18.09
C SER A 129 5.06 -6.72 -18.39
N THR A 130 6.00 -6.97 -17.46
CA THR A 130 7.00 -8.05 -17.50
C THR A 130 6.35 -9.43 -17.69
N ALA A 131 5.18 -9.69 -17.08
CA ALA A 131 4.48 -10.97 -17.20
C ALA A 131 4.04 -11.23 -18.65
N VAL A 132 3.69 -10.19 -19.41
CA VAL A 132 3.33 -10.33 -20.84
C VAL A 132 4.52 -10.83 -21.65
N VAL A 133 5.73 -10.32 -21.38
CA VAL A 133 6.94 -10.78 -22.08
C VAL A 133 7.26 -12.23 -21.71
N VAL A 134 7.11 -12.62 -20.45
CA VAL A 134 7.27 -14.03 -20.03
C VAL A 134 6.30 -14.92 -20.79
N VAL A 135 5.02 -14.53 -20.87
CA VAL A 135 4.01 -15.27 -21.65
C VAL A 135 4.43 -15.40 -23.12
N LEU A 136 4.83 -14.29 -23.77
CA LEU A 136 5.23 -14.29 -25.19
C LEU A 136 6.45 -15.18 -25.45
N ARG A 137 7.46 -15.13 -24.56
CA ARG A 137 8.69 -15.93 -24.69
C ARG A 137 8.49 -17.42 -24.39
N THR A 138 7.52 -17.74 -23.52
CA THR A 138 7.23 -19.13 -23.17
C THR A 138 6.18 -19.78 -24.07
N SER A 139 5.53 -19.04 -24.96
CA SER A 139 4.50 -19.54 -25.86
C SER A 139 5.12 -20.30 -27.04
N ALA A 140 4.53 -21.44 -27.40
CA ALA A 140 4.97 -22.25 -28.54
C ALA A 140 4.46 -21.73 -29.90
N GLY A 141 3.45 -20.86 -29.88
CA GLY A 141 2.84 -20.29 -31.08
C GLY A 141 1.87 -19.14 -30.76
N GLY A 142 1.34 -18.51 -31.83
CA GLY A 142 0.46 -17.33 -31.68
C GLY A 142 -0.84 -17.59 -30.90
N ALA A 143 -1.44 -18.77 -31.06
CA ALA A 143 -2.64 -19.17 -30.33
C ALA A 143 -2.36 -19.31 -28.81
N ASP A 144 -1.20 -19.89 -28.47
CA ASP A 144 -0.77 -20.04 -27.08
C ASP A 144 -0.47 -18.66 -26.43
N ALA A 145 0.17 -17.78 -27.19
CA ALA A 145 0.43 -16.42 -26.76
C ALA A 145 -0.87 -15.65 -26.47
N LEU A 146 -1.85 -15.74 -27.38
CA LEU A 146 -3.15 -15.11 -27.22
C LEU A 146 -3.89 -15.63 -25.98
N ARG A 147 -3.90 -16.96 -25.79
CA ARG A 147 -4.50 -17.62 -24.60
C ARG A 147 -3.80 -17.14 -23.32
N GLY A 148 -2.47 -17.09 -23.32
CA GLY A 148 -1.69 -16.63 -22.19
C GLY A 148 -1.97 -15.17 -21.82
N ILE A 149 -2.05 -14.27 -22.81
CA ILE A 149 -2.40 -12.86 -22.61
C ILE A 149 -3.85 -12.74 -22.10
N ALA A 150 -4.79 -13.48 -22.69
CA ALA A 150 -6.17 -13.48 -22.23
C ALA A 150 -6.28 -13.95 -20.76
N SER A 151 -5.60 -15.05 -20.41
CA SER A 151 -5.54 -15.55 -19.03
C SER A 151 -4.96 -14.51 -18.07
N TYR A 152 -3.90 -13.81 -18.46
CA TYR A 152 -3.29 -12.74 -17.69
C TYR A 152 -4.25 -11.56 -17.45
N VAL A 153 -4.93 -11.08 -18.48
CA VAL A 153 -5.89 -9.96 -18.37
C VAL A 153 -7.06 -10.34 -17.47
N VAL A 154 -7.61 -11.55 -17.62
CA VAL A 154 -8.70 -12.04 -16.76
C VAL A 154 -8.24 -12.22 -15.32
N LEU A 155 -7.03 -12.70 -15.09
CA LEU A 155 -6.44 -12.79 -13.75
C LEU A 155 -6.37 -11.41 -13.08
N LEU A 156 -5.78 -10.41 -13.77
CA LEU A 156 -5.69 -9.04 -13.22
C LEU A 156 -7.06 -8.48 -12.87
N ALA A 157 -8.01 -8.61 -13.78
CA ALA A 157 -9.38 -8.17 -13.55
C ALA A 157 -10.03 -8.89 -12.36
N SER A 158 -9.86 -10.22 -12.28
CA SER A 158 -10.42 -11.04 -11.19
C SER A 158 -9.85 -10.68 -9.83
N PHE A 159 -8.52 -10.51 -9.73
CA PHE A 159 -7.87 -10.10 -8.48
C PHE A 159 -8.24 -8.68 -8.07
N LEU A 160 -8.29 -7.74 -9.02
CA LEU A 160 -8.73 -6.37 -8.76
C LEU A 160 -10.16 -6.34 -8.23
N LEU A 161 -11.09 -6.98 -8.93
CA LEU A 161 -12.51 -7.05 -8.54
C LEU A 161 -12.66 -7.77 -7.19
N GLY A 162 -11.98 -8.90 -7.00
CA GLY A 162 -12.00 -9.68 -5.77
C GLY A 162 -11.44 -8.90 -4.57
N ALA A 163 -10.32 -8.21 -4.73
CA ALA A 163 -9.73 -7.39 -3.66
C ALA A 163 -10.61 -6.20 -3.29
N VAL A 164 -11.21 -5.49 -4.27
CA VAL A 164 -12.17 -4.41 -4.04
C VAL A 164 -13.42 -4.95 -3.32
N ALA A 165 -13.93 -6.10 -3.75
CA ALA A 165 -15.09 -6.73 -3.12
C ALA A 165 -14.79 -7.20 -1.70
N ALA A 166 -13.64 -7.84 -1.47
CA ALA A 166 -13.20 -8.28 -0.15
C ALA A 166 -13.01 -7.09 0.80
N PHE A 167 -12.32 -6.03 0.35
CA PHE A 167 -12.17 -4.80 1.13
C PHE A 167 -13.51 -4.21 1.55
N THR A 168 -14.45 -4.06 0.60
CA THR A 168 -15.75 -3.48 0.88
C THR A 168 -16.62 -4.38 1.76
N ALA A 169 -16.55 -5.71 1.60
CA ALA A 169 -17.24 -6.67 2.45
C ALA A 169 -16.70 -6.65 3.89
N LEU A 170 -15.37 -6.65 4.05
CA LEU A 170 -14.71 -6.57 5.34
C LEU A 170 -15.01 -5.25 6.05
N GLN A 171 -15.04 -4.13 5.31
CA GLN A 171 -15.40 -2.83 5.86
C GLN A 171 -16.86 -2.83 6.36
N ALA A 172 -17.78 -3.38 5.57
CA ALA A 172 -19.17 -3.51 5.98
C ALA A 172 -19.33 -4.40 7.22
N ALA A 173 -18.62 -5.53 7.25
CA ALA A 173 -18.60 -6.44 8.40
C ALA A 173 -17.98 -5.78 9.65
N ALA A 174 -16.86 -5.08 9.51
CA ALA A 174 -16.22 -4.38 10.61
C ALA A 174 -17.11 -3.28 11.22
N VAL A 175 -17.85 -2.55 10.39
CA VAL A 175 -18.84 -1.57 10.86
C VAL A 175 -20.05 -2.23 11.51
N ALA A 176 -20.60 -3.30 10.89
CA ALA A 176 -21.85 -3.92 11.34
C ALA A 176 -21.65 -4.83 12.57
N LEU A 177 -20.61 -5.68 12.56
CA LEU A 177 -20.36 -6.68 13.61
C LEU A 177 -19.50 -6.13 14.74
N LEU A 178 -18.39 -5.46 14.40
CA LEU A 178 -17.44 -4.93 15.38
C LEU A 178 -17.79 -3.50 15.83
N ARG A 179 -18.79 -2.88 15.20
CA ARG A 179 -19.22 -1.49 15.47
C ARG A 179 -18.07 -0.48 15.41
N LEU A 180 -17.07 -0.76 14.57
CA LEU A 180 -15.93 0.13 14.42
C LEU A 180 -16.32 1.41 13.67
N PRO A 181 -15.79 2.58 14.07
CA PRO A 181 -15.90 3.80 13.27
C PRO A 181 -15.29 3.58 11.87
N VAL A 182 -15.87 4.24 10.85
CA VAL A 182 -15.48 4.03 9.44
C VAL A 182 -13.97 4.12 9.18
N PRO A 183 -13.20 5.09 9.73
CA PRO A 183 -11.76 5.16 9.51
C PRO A 183 -11.00 3.92 10.02
N TYR A 184 -11.42 3.38 11.18
CA TYR A 184 -10.82 2.15 11.74
C TYR A 184 -11.23 0.92 10.94
N ALA A 185 -12.51 0.84 10.55
CA ALA A 185 -13.01 -0.24 9.71
C ALA A 185 -12.30 -0.27 8.35
N SER A 186 -12.07 0.89 7.70
CA SER A 186 -11.34 0.97 6.43
C SER A 186 -9.90 0.49 6.57
N THR A 187 -9.17 0.97 7.58
CA THR A 187 -7.78 0.58 7.79
C THR A 187 -7.67 -0.91 8.13
N PHE A 188 -8.52 -1.42 9.02
CA PHE A 188 -8.61 -2.83 9.35
C PHE A 188 -8.86 -3.68 8.12
N SER A 189 -9.86 -3.30 7.31
CA SER A 189 -10.23 -4.02 6.09
C SER A 189 -9.13 -4.01 5.05
N GLY A 190 -8.42 -2.89 4.92
CA GLY A 190 -7.27 -2.78 4.02
C GLY A 190 -6.17 -3.76 4.38
N VAL A 191 -5.88 -3.89 5.66
CA VAL A 191 -4.83 -4.80 6.10
C VAL A 191 -5.25 -6.26 5.99
N VAL A 192 -6.47 -6.59 6.39
CA VAL A 192 -6.96 -7.99 6.26
C VAL A 192 -7.05 -8.39 4.79
N ALA A 193 -7.51 -7.50 3.91
CA ALA A 193 -7.53 -7.74 2.47
C ALA A 193 -6.11 -7.92 1.90
N LEU A 194 -5.15 -7.08 2.32
CA LEU A 194 -3.75 -7.20 1.93
C LEU A 194 -3.14 -8.52 2.42
N ALA A 195 -3.38 -8.91 3.66
CA ALA A 195 -2.93 -10.19 4.20
C ALA A 195 -3.51 -11.36 3.40
N GLY A 196 -4.79 -11.29 3.02
CA GLY A 196 -5.43 -12.28 2.14
C GLY A 196 -4.78 -12.37 0.76
N VAL A 197 -4.48 -11.23 0.14
CA VAL A 197 -3.76 -11.18 -1.15
C VAL A 197 -2.38 -11.83 -1.01
N LEU A 198 -1.62 -11.48 0.02
CA LEU A 198 -0.31 -12.06 0.28
C LEU A 198 -0.39 -13.57 0.55
N ALA A 199 -1.35 -14.02 1.35
CA ALA A 199 -1.54 -15.44 1.64
C ALA A 199 -1.85 -16.26 0.38
N LEU A 200 -2.58 -15.69 -0.58
CA LEU A 200 -2.92 -16.34 -1.84
C LEU A 200 -1.80 -16.35 -2.88
N THR A 201 -0.84 -15.43 -2.80
CA THR A 201 0.16 -15.21 -3.86
C THR A 201 1.60 -15.43 -3.42
N ALA A 202 1.94 -15.15 -2.15
CA ALA A 202 3.31 -15.27 -1.65
C ALA A 202 3.91 -16.68 -1.74
N PRO A 203 3.16 -17.77 -1.52
CA PRO A 203 3.73 -19.12 -1.61
C PRO A 203 4.38 -19.40 -2.96
N ASP A 204 3.78 -18.95 -4.07
CA ASP A 204 4.33 -19.18 -5.40
C ASP A 204 5.52 -18.28 -5.74
N ILE A 205 5.56 -17.07 -5.18
CA ILE A 205 6.67 -16.13 -5.37
C ILE A 205 7.89 -16.57 -4.56
N LEU A 206 7.66 -17.14 -3.37
CA LEU A 206 8.71 -17.57 -2.46
C LEU A 206 9.23 -18.99 -2.77
N ALA A 207 8.44 -19.81 -3.47
CA ALA A 207 8.86 -21.15 -3.92
C ALA A 207 9.82 -21.02 -5.11
N LEU A 208 11.09 -20.71 -4.81
CA LEU A 208 12.16 -20.59 -5.82
C LEU A 208 12.51 -21.90 -6.53
N ARG A 209 11.96 -23.04 -6.09
CA ARG A 209 12.15 -24.36 -6.73
C ARG A 209 10.78 -25.02 -6.92
N PRO A 210 10.51 -25.52 -8.15
CA PRO A 210 9.36 -26.39 -8.35
C PRO A 210 9.55 -27.64 -7.49
N SER A 211 8.61 -27.90 -6.59
CA SER A 211 8.59 -29.18 -5.87
C SER A 211 8.02 -30.26 -6.78
N PRO A 212 8.65 -31.43 -6.90
CA PRO A 212 8.12 -32.53 -7.68
C PRO A 212 6.72 -33.01 -7.25
N SER A 213 6.34 -32.70 -5.99
CA SER A 213 5.03 -33.01 -5.41
C SER A 213 3.92 -32.00 -5.79
N ASP A 214 4.22 -30.93 -6.53
CA ASP A 214 3.23 -29.89 -6.90
C ASP A 214 2.26 -30.31 -8.02
N GLY A 215 2.25 -31.59 -8.39
CA GLY A 215 1.34 -32.13 -9.41
C GLY A 215 0.03 -32.64 -8.81
N GLY A 216 -1.03 -31.82 -8.82
CA GLY A 216 -2.40 -32.33 -8.69
C GLY A 216 -3.08 -32.19 -7.33
N GLY A 217 -2.72 -31.20 -6.50
CA GLY A 217 -3.39 -30.92 -5.23
C GLY A 217 -4.39 -29.77 -5.27
N LEU A 218 -5.13 -29.58 -4.17
CA LEU A 218 -6.03 -28.40 -3.96
C LEU A 218 -5.30 -27.06 -4.18
N ALA A 219 -3.99 -27.02 -3.99
CA ALA A 219 -3.17 -25.85 -4.22
C ALA A 219 -3.19 -25.37 -5.70
N ASP A 220 -3.38 -26.26 -6.64
CA ASP A 220 -3.45 -25.94 -8.08
C ASP A 220 -4.75 -25.22 -8.47
N LEU A 221 -5.77 -25.29 -7.59
CA LEU A 221 -7.02 -24.55 -7.75
C LEU A 221 -6.91 -23.10 -7.24
N LEU A 222 -5.78 -22.72 -6.60
CA LEU A 222 -5.55 -21.32 -6.25
C LEU A 222 -5.59 -20.44 -7.51
N PRO A 223 -6.14 -19.20 -7.41
CA PRO A 223 -6.45 -18.44 -8.61
C PRO A 223 -5.22 -18.18 -9.49
N ALA A 224 -4.10 -17.72 -8.93
CA ALA A 224 -2.90 -17.43 -9.72
C ALA A 224 -2.35 -18.70 -10.42
N ARG A 225 -2.39 -19.86 -9.74
CA ARG A 225 -1.95 -21.15 -10.31
C ARG A 225 -2.89 -21.66 -11.41
N ALA A 226 -4.20 -21.54 -11.20
CA ALA A 226 -5.19 -21.96 -12.19
C ALA A 226 -5.01 -21.19 -13.51
N PHE A 227 -4.86 -19.86 -13.43
CA PHE A 227 -4.63 -19.02 -14.61
C PHE A 227 -3.25 -19.27 -15.26
N ALA A 228 -2.20 -19.50 -14.46
CA ALA A 228 -0.87 -19.83 -14.97
C ALA A 228 -0.87 -21.18 -15.72
N ARG A 229 -1.57 -22.20 -15.18
CA ARG A 229 -1.76 -23.48 -15.88
C ARG A 229 -2.57 -23.31 -17.16
N LEU A 230 -3.67 -22.57 -17.11
CA LEU A 230 -4.46 -22.29 -18.30
C LEU A 230 -3.62 -21.63 -19.40
N ALA A 231 -2.66 -20.80 -19.04
CA ALA A 231 -1.75 -20.14 -19.97
C ALA A 231 -0.69 -21.10 -20.55
N ALA A 232 0.00 -21.89 -19.69
CA ALA A 232 1.19 -22.65 -20.06
C ALA A 232 0.90 -24.11 -20.44
N ALA A 233 -0.06 -24.76 -19.79
CA ALA A 233 -0.42 -26.18 -19.98
C ALA A 233 -1.93 -26.35 -19.73
N PRO A 234 -2.79 -25.96 -20.69
CA PRO A 234 -4.23 -25.93 -20.48
C PRO A 234 -4.80 -27.33 -20.27
N ASP A 235 -5.57 -27.46 -19.21
CA ASP A 235 -6.37 -28.61 -18.85
C ASP A 235 -7.81 -28.19 -18.48
N PRO A 236 -8.80 -29.09 -18.58
CA PRO A 236 -10.19 -28.73 -18.25
C PRO A 236 -10.38 -28.24 -16.80
N ALA A 237 -9.58 -28.74 -15.86
CA ALA A 237 -9.67 -28.37 -14.44
C ALA A 237 -9.18 -26.93 -14.22
N SER A 238 -8.05 -26.54 -14.83
CA SER A 238 -7.54 -25.17 -14.74
C SER A 238 -8.48 -24.16 -15.43
N ALA A 239 -9.09 -24.54 -16.55
CA ALA A 239 -10.09 -23.72 -17.23
C ALA A 239 -11.33 -23.51 -16.34
N ALA A 240 -11.87 -24.58 -15.77
CA ALA A 240 -13.01 -24.51 -14.86
C ALA A 240 -12.69 -23.66 -13.61
N ALA A 241 -11.54 -23.88 -12.98
CA ALA A 241 -11.11 -23.12 -11.82
C ALA A 241 -10.96 -21.62 -12.14
N SER A 242 -10.34 -21.28 -13.29
CA SER A 242 -10.18 -19.89 -13.73
C SER A 242 -11.52 -19.18 -13.94
N VAL A 243 -12.46 -19.86 -14.59
CA VAL A 243 -13.82 -19.34 -14.79
C VAL A 243 -14.54 -19.16 -13.45
N LEU A 244 -14.46 -20.14 -12.54
CA LEU A 244 -15.06 -20.06 -11.21
C LEU A 244 -14.52 -18.87 -10.42
N TRP A 245 -13.22 -18.62 -10.44
CA TRP A 245 -12.62 -17.46 -9.78
C TRP A 245 -13.06 -16.13 -10.37
N ALA A 246 -13.11 -16.02 -11.70
CA ALA A 246 -13.60 -14.84 -12.38
C ALA A 246 -15.08 -14.55 -12.02
N VAL A 247 -15.92 -15.58 -12.09
CA VAL A 247 -17.35 -15.48 -11.73
C VAL A 247 -17.51 -15.14 -10.26
N PHE A 248 -16.74 -15.79 -9.36
CA PHE A 248 -16.77 -15.51 -7.93
C PHE A 248 -16.44 -14.04 -7.64
N ALA A 249 -15.40 -13.47 -8.25
CA ALA A 249 -15.02 -12.07 -8.06
C ALA A 249 -16.14 -11.11 -8.50
N VAL A 250 -16.77 -11.36 -9.65
CA VAL A 250 -17.88 -10.56 -10.17
C VAL A 250 -19.12 -10.67 -9.27
N VAL A 251 -19.49 -11.89 -8.88
CA VAL A 251 -20.66 -12.14 -8.02
C VAL A 251 -20.45 -11.52 -6.64
N LEU A 252 -19.25 -11.65 -6.07
CA LEU A 252 -18.91 -11.06 -4.77
C LEU A 252 -19.06 -9.53 -4.83
N LEU A 253 -18.46 -8.88 -5.84
CA LEU A 253 -18.58 -7.43 -6.02
C LEU A 253 -20.04 -6.98 -6.20
N TRP A 254 -20.80 -7.72 -6.99
CA TRP A 254 -22.22 -7.43 -7.21
C TRP A 254 -23.05 -7.60 -5.92
N ARG A 255 -22.80 -8.65 -5.14
CA ARG A 255 -23.45 -8.89 -3.84
C ARG A 255 -23.14 -7.76 -2.87
N VAL A 256 -21.86 -7.42 -2.70
CA VAL A 256 -21.43 -6.36 -1.77
C VAL A 256 -21.97 -4.98 -2.21
N SER A 257 -22.06 -4.72 -3.52
CA SER A 257 -22.62 -3.46 -4.03
C SER A 257 -24.12 -3.28 -3.75
N ARG A 258 -24.85 -4.34 -3.41
CA ARG A 258 -26.26 -4.28 -3.01
C ARG A 258 -26.48 -3.93 -1.55
N HIS A 259 -25.50 -4.24 -0.68
CA HIS A 259 -25.66 -4.00 0.75
C HIS A 259 -25.32 -2.54 1.10
N HIS A 260 -26.20 -1.93 1.89
CA HIS A 260 -25.94 -0.60 2.42
C HIS A 260 -24.91 -0.70 3.55
N VAL A 261 -23.81 0.05 3.45
CA VAL A 261 -22.94 0.26 4.62
C VAL A 261 -23.58 1.39 5.42
N PRO A 262 -24.13 1.10 6.61
CA PRO A 262 -24.67 2.14 7.45
C PRO A 262 -23.64 3.21 7.66
N GLY A 263 -24.03 4.47 7.60
CA GLY A 263 -23.15 5.57 8.02
C GLY A 263 -22.84 5.39 9.50
N ALA A 264 -21.70 4.80 9.82
CA ALA A 264 -21.32 4.65 11.20
C ALA A 264 -21.21 6.03 11.86
N PRO A 265 -21.69 6.17 13.09
CA PRO A 265 -21.51 7.41 13.84
C PRO A 265 -20.02 7.76 13.88
N ARG A 266 -19.70 9.05 13.73
CA ARG A 266 -18.33 9.59 13.80
C ARG A 266 -17.71 9.49 15.20
N ALA A 267 -18.02 8.44 15.95
CA ALA A 267 -17.48 8.22 17.29
C ALA A 267 -15.99 7.87 17.15
N ALA A 268 -15.12 8.83 17.42
CA ALA A 268 -13.70 8.57 17.58
C ALA A 268 -13.47 7.68 18.81
N ILE A 269 -12.65 6.64 18.67
CA ILE A 269 -12.19 5.85 19.83
C ILE A 269 -11.33 6.79 20.68
N ARG A 270 -11.81 7.15 21.86
CA ARG A 270 -11.10 8.04 22.77
C ARG A 270 -10.19 7.25 23.71
N LEU A 271 -9.08 6.76 23.19
CA LEU A 271 -8.01 6.22 24.03
C LEU A 271 -7.48 7.31 24.96
N LEU A 272 -7.16 6.94 26.21
CA LEU A 272 -6.58 7.86 27.19
C LEU A 272 -7.46 9.10 27.50
N ARG A 273 -8.77 8.92 27.63
CA ARG A 273 -9.75 10.00 27.82
C ARG A 273 -9.50 10.86 29.08
N ARG A 274 -8.88 10.30 30.11
CA ARG A 274 -8.68 10.96 31.42
C ARG A 274 -7.27 11.51 31.66
N THR A 275 -6.40 11.52 30.63
CA THR A 275 -5.06 12.07 30.81
C THR A 275 -5.10 13.59 30.92
N ARG A 276 -4.49 14.11 31.97
CA ARG A 276 -4.33 15.55 32.17
C ARG A 276 -3.14 16.05 31.35
N PRO A 277 -3.22 17.19 30.63
CA PRO A 277 -2.09 17.74 29.93
C PRO A 277 -0.97 18.11 30.90
N ILE A 278 0.27 17.85 30.51
CA ILE A 278 1.45 18.27 31.25
C ILE A 278 1.63 19.77 31.01
N ARG A 279 1.36 20.58 32.05
CA ARG A 279 1.35 22.06 31.96
C ARG A 279 2.71 22.75 32.24
N ARG A 280 3.84 22.03 32.15
CA ARG A 280 5.14 22.62 32.50
C ARG A 280 5.61 23.74 31.57
N THR A 281 5.53 23.54 30.25
CA THR A 281 5.86 24.54 29.23
C THR A 281 4.99 24.34 27.97
N ALA A 282 4.88 25.38 27.13
CA ALA A 282 4.14 25.29 25.86
C ALA A 282 4.63 24.15 24.98
N TRP A 283 5.94 23.88 24.94
CA TRP A 283 6.56 22.80 24.18
C TRP A 283 6.09 21.40 24.65
N TRP A 284 6.11 21.15 25.97
CA TRP A 284 5.64 19.89 26.56
C TRP A 284 4.13 19.69 26.39
N GLY A 285 3.36 20.76 26.50
CA GLY A 285 1.92 20.74 26.26
C GLY A 285 1.60 20.35 24.80
N GLN A 286 2.34 20.93 23.85
CA GLN A 286 2.20 20.61 22.43
C GLN A 286 2.66 19.18 22.12
N LEU A 287 3.81 18.76 22.66
CA LEU A 287 4.31 17.39 22.50
C LEU A 287 3.28 16.36 22.99
N TRP A 288 2.70 16.60 24.17
CA TRP A 288 1.69 15.70 24.72
C TRP A 288 0.41 15.65 23.88
N ALA A 289 -0.03 16.79 23.39
CA ALA A 289 -1.18 16.87 22.48
C ALA A 289 -0.93 16.09 21.17
N GLU A 290 0.23 16.27 20.54
CA GLU A 290 0.60 15.57 19.33
C GLU A 290 0.74 14.05 19.56
N LEU A 291 1.30 13.64 20.70
CA LEU A 291 1.41 12.23 21.06
C LEU A 291 0.04 11.59 21.26
N LEU A 292 -0.88 12.26 21.95
CA LEU A 292 -2.26 11.80 22.10
C LEU A 292 -2.98 11.70 20.76
N ILE A 293 -2.77 12.66 19.86
CA ILE A 293 -3.31 12.63 18.51
C ILE A 293 -2.72 11.43 17.76
N ALA A 294 -1.41 11.21 17.79
CA ALA A 294 -0.75 10.08 17.12
C ALA A 294 -1.31 8.73 17.60
N VAL A 295 -1.41 8.52 18.91
CA VAL A 295 -1.92 7.25 19.49
C VAL A 295 -3.40 7.01 19.18
N ARG A 296 -4.21 8.06 19.05
CA ARG A 296 -5.64 7.97 18.74
C ARG A 296 -5.93 7.76 17.26
N THR A 297 -4.92 7.71 16.42
CA THR A 297 -5.13 7.53 14.98
C THR A 297 -5.48 6.09 14.63
N PRO A 298 -6.39 5.87 13.69
CA PRO A 298 -6.74 4.53 13.23
C PRO A 298 -5.52 3.73 12.81
N GLN A 299 -4.60 4.38 12.10
CA GLN A 299 -3.38 3.75 11.59
C GLN A 299 -2.47 3.25 12.72
N PHE A 300 -2.30 4.02 13.80
CA PHE A 300 -1.52 3.60 14.96
C PHE A 300 -2.13 2.35 15.62
N VAL A 301 -3.44 2.38 15.88
CA VAL A 301 -4.14 1.26 16.54
C VAL A 301 -4.07 0.00 15.69
N VAL A 302 -4.32 0.15 14.38
CA VAL A 302 -4.27 -0.99 13.46
C VAL A 302 -2.84 -1.53 13.33
N THR A 303 -1.83 -0.65 13.23
CA THR A 303 -0.42 -1.08 13.21
C THR A 303 -0.04 -1.83 14.49
N ALA A 304 -0.50 -1.36 15.66
CA ALA A 304 -0.28 -2.05 16.93
C ALA A 304 -0.87 -3.47 16.96
N LEU A 305 -2.02 -3.68 16.31
CA LEU A 305 -2.66 -5.01 16.21
C LEU A 305 -1.98 -5.91 15.18
N LEU A 306 -1.43 -5.32 14.11
CA LEU A 306 -0.89 -6.07 12.98
C LEU A 306 0.58 -6.45 13.12
N LEU A 307 1.36 -5.66 13.85
CA LEU A 307 2.78 -5.99 14.08
C LEU A 307 2.96 -7.39 14.69
N PRO A 308 2.24 -7.78 15.74
CA PRO A 308 2.32 -9.14 16.27
C PRO A 308 1.94 -10.21 15.24
N LEU A 309 0.91 -9.96 14.44
CA LEU A 309 0.50 -10.87 13.37
C LEU A 309 1.56 -10.94 12.26
N GLY A 310 2.20 -9.82 11.92
CA GLY A 310 3.31 -9.77 10.98
C GLY A 310 4.52 -10.58 11.47
N VAL A 311 4.89 -10.44 12.74
CA VAL A 311 5.96 -11.25 13.36
C VAL A 311 5.62 -12.73 13.31
N LEU A 312 4.39 -13.10 13.67
CA LEU A 312 3.91 -14.48 13.61
C LEU A 312 3.94 -15.01 12.17
N ALA A 313 3.47 -14.23 11.20
CA ALA A 313 3.47 -14.64 9.79
C ALA A 313 4.89 -14.88 9.26
N VAL A 314 5.84 -13.98 9.57
CA VAL A 314 7.24 -14.14 9.17
C VAL A 314 7.88 -15.34 9.89
N TRP A 315 7.54 -15.58 11.17
CA TRP A 315 8.02 -16.75 11.92
C TRP A 315 7.50 -18.06 11.32
N VAL A 316 6.21 -18.13 10.96
CA VAL A 316 5.63 -19.30 10.27
C VAL A 316 6.32 -19.51 8.93
N LEU A 317 6.51 -18.43 8.15
CA LEU A 317 7.21 -18.47 6.85
C LEU A 317 8.62 -19.04 6.99
N ALA A 318 9.36 -18.60 8.01
CA ALA A 318 10.72 -19.08 8.29
C ALA A 318 10.77 -20.59 8.59
N ARG A 319 9.68 -21.15 9.16
CA ARG A 319 9.57 -22.56 9.52
C ARG A 319 9.04 -23.45 8.40
N THR A 320 8.22 -22.89 7.52
CA THR A 320 7.51 -23.67 6.49
C THR A 320 8.18 -23.63 5.11
N VAL A 321 8.98 -22.61 4.80
CA VAL A 321 9.60 -22.43 3.49
C VAL A 321 11.13 -22.44 3.59
N PRO A 322 11.81 -23.55 3.19
CA PRO A 322 13.28 -23.67 3.31
C PRO A 322 14.05 -22.59 2.53
N ALA A 323 13.50 -22.12 1.39
CA ALA A 323 14.14 -21.09 0.56
C ALA A 323 14.01 -19.66 1.11
N SER A 324 13.40 -19.50 2.29
CA SER A 324 13.13 -18.19 2.91
C SER A 324 14.35 -17.49 3.52
N ALA A 325 15.53 -18.10 3.51
CA ALA A 325 16.74 -17.60 4.18
C ALA A 325 17.15 -16.17 3.78
N LEU A 326 16.88 -15.73 2.54
CA LEU A 326 17.13 -14.36 2.09
C LEU A 326 15.97 -13.41 2.36
N VAL A 327 14.74 -13.92 2.29
CA VAL A 327 13.51 -13.12 2.36
C VAL A 327 13.11 -12.85 3.81
N VAL A 328 13.26 -13.85 4.69
CA VAL A 328 12.87 -13.76 6.10
C VAL A 328 13.60 -12.62 6.83
N PRO A 329 14.93 -12.47 6.78
CA PRO A 329 15.59 -11.37 7.47
C PRO A 329 15.17 -10.00 6.94
N THR A 330 14.91 -9.88 5.64
CA THR A 330 14.45 -8.62 5.01
C THR A 330 13.04 -8.25 5.49
N LEU A 331 12.11 -9.20 5.47
CA LEU A 331 10.74 -9.00 5.96
C LEU A 331 10.75 -8.72 7.46
N ALA A 332 11.46 -9.54 8.24
CA ALA A 332 11.58 -9.38 9.69
C ALA A 332 12.18 -8.01 10.07
N GLY A 333 13.25 -7.59 9.37
CA GLY A 333 13.89 -6.29 9.58
C GLY A 333 13.02 -5.09 9.16
N SER A 334 12.03 -5.28 8.27
CA SER A 334 11.11 -4.22 7.87
C SER A 334 9.99 -3.98 8.87
N LEU A 335 9.60 -4.97 9.68
CA LEU A 335 8.50 -4.85 10.64
C LEU A 335 8.71 -3.73 11.68
N PRO A 336 9.88 -3.58 12.33
CA PRO A 336 10.16 -2.47 13.24
C PRO A 336 10.15 -1.09 12.58
N VAL A 337 10.37 -1.01 11.25
CA VAL A 337 10.41 0.25 10.50
C VAL A 337 9.01 0.79 10.20
N LEU A 338 8.01 -0.10 10.01
CA LEU A 338 6.65 0.28 9.64
C LEU A 338 6.01 1.36 10.54
N PRO A 339 6.14 1.33 11.88
CA PRO A 339 5.58 2.37 12.73
C PRO A 339 6.16 3.77 12.48
N PHE A 340 7.41 3.88 12.07
CA PHE A 340 8.06 5.17 11.82
C PHE A 340 7.56 5.82 10.53
N VAL A 341 7.11 5.02 9.57
CA VAL A 341 6.46 5.47 8.33
C VAL A 341 5.15 6.23 8.62
N LEU A 342 4.47 5.95 9.74
CA LEU A 342 3.27 6.66 10.17
C LEU A 342 3.51 8.16 10.42
N ALA A 343 4.77 8.60 10.54
CA ALA A 343 5.16 10.01 10.62
C ALA A 343 4.65 10.86 9.45
N VAL A 344 4.37 10.24 8.30
CA VAL A 344 3.77 10.90 7.12
C VAL A 344 2.45 11.60 7.46
N ASN A 345 1.73 11.09 8.44
CA ASN A 345 0.45 11.64 8.87
C ASN A 345 0.59 12.76 9.92
N ALA A 346 1.77 12.98 10.51
CA ALA A 346 1.94 13.86 11.66
C ALA A 346 1.68 15.34 11.34
N VAL A 347 2.05 15.79 10.13
CA VAL A 347 1.94 17.20 9.76
C VAL A 347 0.51 17.58 9.37
N GLY A 348 -0.14 16.80 8.54
CA GLY A 348 -1.41 17.17 7.94
C GLY A 348 -2.61 17.15 8.89
N ARG A 349 -2.60 16.29 9.91
CA ARG A 349 -3.72 16.14 10.85
C ARG A 349 -4.07 17.38 11.64
N THR A 350 -3.08 18.14 12.02
CA THR A 350 -3.25 19.32 12.86
C THR A 350 -3.19 20.62 12.06
N LEU A 351 -2.98 20.55 10.77
CA LEU A 351 -2.95 21.71 9.89
C LEU A 351 -4.25 22.54 9.99
N PRO A 352 -5.48 21.95 9.98
CA PRO A 352 -6.72 22.69 10.12
C PRO A 352 -6.89 23.41 11.48
N THR A 353 -6.22 22.91 12.54
CA THR A 353 -6.32 23.48 13.90
C THR A 353 -5.08 24.28 14.31
N GLN A 354 -4.08 24.38 13.44
CA GLN A 354 -2.82 25.06 13.73
C GLN A 354 -2.99 26.56 14.04
N TRP A 355 -3.97 27.21 13.40
CA TRP A 355 -4.33 28.59 13.68
C TRP A 355 -4.80 28.81 15.12
N LEU A 356 -5.51 27.84 15.71
CA LEU A 356 -5.91 27.90 17.11
C LEU A 356 -4.70 27.87 18.06
N SER A 357 -3.70 27.03 17.76
CA SER A 357 -2.46 26.97 18.55
C SER A 357 -1.70 28.30 18.50
N ARG A 358 -1.72 28.97 17.34
CA ARG A 358 -1.11 30.29 17.15
C ARG A 358 -1.87 31.40 17.90
N LEU A 359 -3.22 31.38 17.85
CA LEU A 359 -4.04 32.32 18.63
C LEU A 359 -3.84 32.18 20.14
N ALA A 360 -3.70 30.92 20.60
CA ALA A 360 -3.56 30.64 22.04
C ALA A 360 -2.16 30.90 22.58
N GLY A 361 -1.11 30.79 21.78
CA GLY A 361 0.28 30.85 22.24
C GLY A 361 1.18 31.86 21.51
N GLY A 362 0.66 32.56 20.50
CA GLY A 362 1.43 33.46 19.64
C GLY A 362 2.39 32.71 18.71
N ASP A 363 3.17 33.46 17.90
CA ASP A 363 4.13 32.93 16.90
C ASP A 363 5.32 32.15 17.51
N ARG A 364 5.42 32.11 18.82
CA ARG A 364 6.53 31.49 19.57
C ARG A 364 6.31 30.01 19.87
N VAL A 365 5.14 29.42 19.54
CA VAL A 365 4.89 27.99 19.82
C VAL A 365 5.57 27.14 18.78
N PRO A 366 6.58 26.34 19.14
CA PRO A 366 7.25 25.47 18.18
C PRO A 366 6.30 24.32 17.79
N VAL A 367 5.81 24.32 16.54
CA VAL A 367 4.81 23.35 16.11
C VAL A 367 5.46 22.06 15.59
N LEU A 368 6.58 22.15 14.92
CA LEU A 368 7.15 21.06 14.12
C LEU A 368 8.12 20.16 14.87
N GLY A 369 8.89 20.72 15.82
CA GLY A 369 9.75 19.94 16.70
C GLY A 369 8.95 18.94 17.55
N PRO A 370 7.91 19.39 18.29
CA PRO A 370 7.03 18.50 19.04
C PRO A 370 6.38 17.39 18.19
N LYS A 371 6.00 17.69 16.94
CA LYS A 371 5.45 16.69 16.01
C LYS A 371 6.46 15.61 15.62
N ALA A 372 7.68 16.02 15.29
CA ALA A 372 8.75 15.07 14.93
C ALA A 372 9.06 14.14 16.12
N VAL A 373 9.16 14.72 17.33
CA VAL A 373 9.42 13.94 18.55
C VAL A 373 8.23 13.03 18.88
N ALA A 374 6.98 13.52 18.78
CA ALA A 374 5.79 12.68 19.01
C ALA A 374 5.70 11.53 18.04
N ALA A 375 5.97 11.76 16.75
CA ALA A 375 6.01 10.70 15.73
C ALA A 375 7.11 9.68 16.01
N GLY A 376 8.31 10.15 16.41
CA GLY A 376 9.41 9.28 16.83
C GLY A 376 9.06 8.44 18.05
N CYS A 377 8.49 9.04 19.10
CA CYS A 377 8.03 8.30 20.28
C CYS A 377 6.96 7.27 19.95
N ALA A 378 5.98 7.62 19.12
CA ALA A 378 4.96 6.68 18.67
C ALA A 378 5.56 5.52 17.84
N GLY A 379 6.54 5.84 16.98
CA GLY A 379 7.30 4.85 16.23
C GLY A 379 8.07 3.89 17.13
N VAL A 380 8.78 4.41 18.13
CA VAL A 380 9.51 3.60 19.13
C VAL A 380 8.56 2.74 19.96
N ALA A 381 7.43 3.30 20.40
CA ALA A 381 6.45 2.56 21.22
C ALA A 381 5.92 1.29 20.54
N LEU A 382 5.82 1.27 19.21
CA LEU A 382 5.41 0.11 18.42
C LEU A 382 6.58 -0.67 17.83
N GLY A 383 7.61 0.03 17.35
CA GLY A 383 8.75 -0.57 16.66
C GLY A 383 9.69 -1.33 17.59
N ALA A 384 9.92 -0.82 18.82
CA ALA A 384 10.80 -1.50 19.78
C ALA A 384 10.25 -2.87 20.24
N PRO A 385 8.97 -3.00 20.62
CA PRO A 385 8.40 -4.34 20.89
C PRO A 385 8.45 -5.28 19.69
N ALA A 386 8.21 -4.77 18.47
CA ALA A 386 8.32 -5.57 17.26
C ALA A 386 9.77 -6.05 17.03
N LEU A 387 10.77 -5.18 17.23
CA LEU A 387 12.18 -5.53 17.14
C LEU A 387 12.55 -6.61 18.16
N VAL A 388 12.14 -6.46 19.42
CA VAL A 388 12.36 -7.45 20.47
C VAL A 388 11.71 -8.78 20.09
N ALA A 389 10.47 -8.78 19.61
CA ALA A 389 9.79 -9.99 19.20
C ALA A 389 10.50 -10.72 18.05
N VAL A 390 10.98 -9.97 17.04
CA VAL A 390 11.71 -10.53 15.89
C VAL A 390 13.08 -11.11 16.31
N LEU A 391 13.78 -10.47 17.26
CA LEU A 391 15.03 -10.97 17.83
C LEU A 391 14.81 -12.25 18.66
N LEU A 392 13.80 -12.25 19.54
CA LEU A 392 13.47 -13.42 20.37
C LEU A 392 13.00 -14.61 19.53
N ALA A 393 12.32 -14.34 18.41
CA ALA A 393 11.93 -15.37 17.45
C ALA A 393 13.12 -15.91 16.62
N GLY A 394 14.32 -15.35 16.76
CA GLY A 394 15.52 -15.76 16.00
C GLY A 394 15.45 -15.45 14.51
N LEU A 395 14.60 -14.50 14.09
CA LEU A 395 14.38 -14.17 12.68
C LEU A 395 15.48 -13.26 12.11
N ILE A 396 16.17 -12.52 12.97
CA ILE A 396 17.30 -11.66 12.64
C ILE A 396 18.40 -11.79 13.71
N PRO A 397 19.68 -11.67 13.35
CA PRO A 397 20.77 -11.62 14.31
C PRO A 397 20.87 -10.23 14.97
N ALA A 398 21.35 -10.17 16.21
CA ALA A 398 21.53 -8.92 16.94
C ALA A 398 22.48 -7.92 16.25
N THR A 399 23.37 -8.40 15.40
CA THR A 399 24.28 -7.58 14.59
C THR A 399 23.57 -6.64 13.61
N GLN A 400 22.31 -6.92 13.26
CA GLN A 400 21.49 -6.09 12.37
C GLN A 400 20.75 -4.95 13.08
N ILE A 401 20.78 -4.89 14.42
CA ILE A 401 20.09 -3.84 15.18
C ILE A 401 20.48 -2.42 14.72
N PRO A 402 21.77 -2.09 14.53
CA PRO A 402 22.17 -0.76 14.06
C PRO A 402 21.59 -0.42 12.68
N ASP A 403 21.53 -1.38 11.77
CA ASP A 403 20.96 -1.18 10.42
C ASP A 403 19.46 -0.93 10.48
N ILE A 404 18.75 -1.66 11.33
CA ILE A 404 17.32 -1.46 11.55
C ILE A 404 17.06 -0.08 12.19
N ALA A 405 17.89 0.33 13.15
CA ALA A 405 17.76 1.65 13.77
C ALA A 405 17.95 2.79 12.75
N VAL A 406 18.95 2.67 11.86
CA VAL A 406 19.19 3.64 10.78
C VAL A 406 18.00 3.65 9.80
N ARG A 407 17.43 2.50 9.45
CA ARG A 407 16.23 2.41 8.59
C ARG A 407 14.98 2.98 9.27
N CYS A 408 14.82 2.81 10.58
CA CYS A 408 13.76 3.45 11.35
C CYS A 408 13.88 4.99 11.31
N ALA A 409 15.09 5.51 11.49
CA ALA A 409 15.36 6.94 11.38
C ALA A 409 15.11 7.47 9.97
N LEU A 410 15.48 6.72 8.92
CA LEU A 410 15.16 7.04 7.53
C LEU A 410 13.63 7.08 7.31
N GLY A 411 12.91 6.07 7.80
CA GLY A 411 11.44 6.03 7.72
C GLY A 411 10.77 7.23 8.38
N LEU A 412 11.28 7.64 9.56
CA LEU A 412 10.81 8.82 10.27
C LEU A 412 11.09 10.10 9.47
N ALA A 413 12.31 10.32 9.02
CA ALA A 413 12.71 11.53 8.30
C ALA A 413 11.98 11.66 6.96
N ALA A 414 11.91 10.58 6.18
CA ALA A 414 11.18 10.54 4.92
C ALA A 414 9.68 10.74 5.15
N GLY A 415 9.10 10.10 6.18
CA GLY A 415 7.69 10.27 6.55
C GLY A 415 7.35 11.72 6.88
N LEU A 416 8.13 12.37 7.73
CA LEU A 416 7.93 13.78 8.10
C LEU A 416 8.04 14.71 6.89
N LEU A 417 9.05 14.52 6.03
CA LEU A 417 9.23 15.35 4.84
C LEU A 417 8.06 15.16 3.85
N CYS A 418 7.70 13.92 3.53
CA CYS A 418 6.61 13.63 2.61
C CYS A 418 5.27 14.15 3.13
N GLY A 419 5.02 14.01 4.44
CA GLY A 419 3.85 14.58 5.10
C GLY A 419 3.83 16.10 5.15
N ALA A 420 4.99 16.76 5.10
CA ALA A 420 5.09 18.21 4.99
C ALA A 420 4.85 18.71 3.55
N ILE A 421 5.28 17.95 2.54
CA ILE A 421 5.07 18.26 1.12
C ILE A 421 3.62 18.02 0.73
N VAL A 422 3.05 16.88 1.13
CA VAL A 422 1.67 16.48 0.85
C VAL A 422 0.96 16.25 2.19
N PRO A 423 0.38 17.30 2.80
CA PRO A 423 -0.26 17.18 4.10
C PRO A 423 -1.48 16.26 4.04
N TYR A 424 -1.55 15.32 4.97
CA TYR A 424 -2.72 14.46 5.14
C TYR A 424 -3.93 15.28 5.58
N SER A 425 -5.08 15.04 4.93
CA SER A 425 -6.37 15.59 5.35
C SER A 425 -7.39 14.45 5.47
N GLU A 426 -8.13 14.40 6.58
CA GLU A 426 -9.24 13.45 6.72
C GLU A 426 -10.35 13.70 5.71
N GLU A 427 -10.49 14.95 5.24
CA GLU A 427 -11.44 15.35 4.21
C GLU A 427 -10.97 14.97 2.79
N GLN A 428 -9.68 14.72 2.63
CA GLN A 428 -9.04 14.41 1.35
C GLN A 428 -8.18 13.14 1.45
N PRO A 429 -8.78 11.95 1.49
CA PRO A 429 -8.05 10.69 1.64
C PRO A 429 -7.07 10.41 0.51
N LEU A 430 -7.23 11.04 -0.67
CA LEU A 430 -6.24 11.00 -1.74
C LEU A 430 -4.90 11.63 -1.35
N SER A 431 -4.88 12.60 -0.44
CA SER A 431 -3.63 13.19 0.06
C SER A 431 -2.81 12.17 0.84
N ALA A 432 -3.46 11.28 1.60
CA ALA A 432 -2.79 10.20 2.32
C ALA A 432 -2.07 9.25 1.37
N SER A 433 -2.73 8.89 0.26
CA SER A 433 -2.14 7.99 -0.74
C SER A 433 -1.01 8.66 -1.49
N ALA A 434 -1.18 9.92 -1.91
CA ALA A 434 -0.12 10.67 -2.57
C ALA A 434 1.11 10.82 -1.66
N ALA A 435 0.92 11.11 -0.37
CA ALA A 435 1.99 11.16 0.61
C ALA A 435 2.63 9.78 0.83
N GLY A 436 1.83 8.71 0.87
CA GLY A 436 2.30 7.33 0.99
C GLY A 436 3.10 6.87 -0.23
N PHE A 437 2.67 7.18 -1.45
CA PHE A 437 3.43 6.90 -2.67
C PHE A 437 4.74 7.66 -2.72
N LEU A 438 4.72 8.97 -2.40
CA LEU A 438 5.93 9.78 -2.34
C LEU A 438 6.92 9.21 -1.31
N LEU A 439 6.42 8.82 -0.15
CA LEU A 439 7.23 8.19 0.89
C LEU A 439 7.83 6.87 0.43
N ALA A 440 7.02 5.99 -0.17
CA ALA A 440 7.51 4.71 -0.69
C ALA A 440 8.59 4.94 -1.76
N PHE A 441 8.37 5.89 -2.66
CA PHE A 441 9.33 6.26 -3.70
C PHE A 441 10.65 6.78 -3.09
N VAL A 442 10.59 7.75 -2.18
CA VAL A 442 11.78 8.32 -1.53
C VAL A 442 12.54 7.25 -0.73
N TYR A 443 11.81 6.49 0.10
CA TYR A 443 12.40 5.44 0.93
C TYR A 443 13.06 4.35 0.08
N MET A 444 12.37 3.83 -0.92
CA MET A 444 12.90 2.79 -1.81
C MET A 444 14.05 3.29 -2.65
N SER A 445 14.00 4.51 -3.17
CA SER A 445 15.08 5.09 -3.96
C SER A 445 16.37 5.21 -3.15
N ILE A 446 16.28 5.67 -1.90
CA ILE A 446 17.44 5.79 -1.01
C ILE A 446 18.00 4.41 -0.65
N THR A 447 17.13 3.46 -0.28
CA THR A 447 17.57 2.12 0.11
C THR A 447 18.18 1.33 -1.05
N LEU A 448 17.61 1.44 -2.26
CA LEU A 448 18.15 0.79 -3.46
C LEU A 448 19.47 1.44 -3.90
N ALA A 449 19.53 2.78 -3.92
CA ALA A 449 20.76 3.49 -4.28
C ALA A 449 21.90 3.19 -3.29
N SER A 450 21.62 3.21 -1.98
CA SER A 450 22.62 2.88 -0.97
C SER A 450 23.07 1.43 -1.08
N GLY A 451 22.17 0.48 -1.32
CA GLY A 451 22.51 -0.94 -1.52
C GLY A 451 23.34 -1.17 -2.79
N TRP A 452 23.01 -0.47 -3.89
CA TRP A 452 23.79 -0.57 -5.12
C TRP A 452 25.21 -0.03 -4.94
N VAL A 453 25.37 1.14 -4.30
CA VAL A 453 26.69 1.72 -4.02
C VAL A 453 27.48 0.83 -3.08
N ALA A 454 26.85 0.24 -2.05
CA ALA A 454 27.53 -0.70 -1.13
C ALA A 454 28.01 -1.96 -1.84
N GLY A 455 27.34 -2.41 -2.89
CA GLY A 455 27.78 -3.54 -3.71
C GLY A 455 29.05 -3.25 -4.52
N VAL A 456 29.37 -1.97 -4.76
CA VAL A 456 30.56 -1.53 -5.53
C VAL A 456 31.65 -0.97 -4.62
N ALA A 457 31.28 -0.40 -3.47
CA ALA A 457 32.16 0.27 -2.53
C ALA A 457 32.51 -0.61 -1.29
N ALA A 458 33.24 -0.03 -0.35
CA ALA A 458 33.63 -0.72 0.90
C ALA A 458 32.41 -1.05 1.79
N PRO A 459 32.46 -2.15 2.57
CA PRO A 459 31.40 -2.51 3.53
C PRO A 459 31.10 -1.35 4.51
N GLY A 460 29.82 -1.08 4.75
CA GLY A 460 29.37 0.01 5.64
C GLY A 460 29.12 1.36 4.95
N THR A 461 29.45 1.50 3.66
CA THR A 461 29.16 2.72 2.87
C THR A 461 27.65 2.98 2.78
N ASP A 462 26.83 1.93 2.77
CA ASP A 462 25.36 2.02 2.80
C ASP A 462 24.84 2.80 4.01
N ARG A 463 25.39 2.54 5.20
CA ARG A 463 24.99 3.25 6.44
C ARG A 463 25.34 4.73 6.36
N VAL A 464 26.53 5.06 5.88
CA VAL A 464 26.97 6.46 5.73
C VAL A 464 26.06 7.21 4.76
N LEU A 465 25.72 6.60 3.63
CA LEU A 465 24.80 7.18 2.63
C LEU A 465 23.40 7.38 3.19
N ILE A 466 22.87 6.40 3.92
CA ILE A 466 21.54 6.52 4.55
C ILE A 466 21.56 7.62 5.62
N LEU A 467 22.59 7.72 6.45
CA LEU A 467 22.74 8.79 7.45
C LEU A 467 22.83 10.18 6.80
N ALA A 468 23.60 10.30 5.72
CA ALA A 468 23.64 11.53 4.93
C ALA A 468 22.26 11.89 4.35
N ALA A 469 21.54 10.91 3.80
CA ALA A 469 20.18 11.10 3.31
C ALA A 469 19.21 11.54 4.44
N ILE A 470 19.29 10.94 5.62
CA ILE A 470 18.50 11.35 6.80
C ILE A 470 18.76 12.81 7.14
N THR A 471 20.03 13.23 7.16
CA THR A 471 20.42 14.61 7.45
C THR A 471 19.83 15.59 6.43
N VAL A 472 19.91 15.26 5.14
CA VAL A 472 19.33 16.06 4.06
C VAL A 472 17.78 16.13 4.19
N LEU A 473 17.11 15.02 4.42
CA LEU A 473 15.66 14.97 4.58
C LEU A 473 15.20 15.79 5.80
N ALA A 474 15.92 15.69 6.92
CA ALA A 474 15.64 16.45 8.13
C ALA A 474 15.85 17.97 7.92
N ALA A 475 16.92 18.35 7.21
CA ALA A 475 17.18 19.74 6.86
C ALA A 475 16.11 20.31 5.92
N LEU A 476 15.67 19.54 4.92
CA LEU A 476 14.56 19.91 4.03
C LEU A 476 13.25 20.06 4.80
N TYR A 477 12.95 19.12 5.70
CA TYR A 477 11.78 19.21 6.57
C TYR A 477 11.82 20.49 7.43
N ALA A 478 12.94 20.79 8.09
CA ALA A 478 13.12 22.00 8.88
C ALA A 478 13.00 23.27 8.02
N GLY A 479 13.51 23.25 6.78
CA GLY A 479 13.39 24.38 5.84
C GLY A 479 11.96 24.65 5.41
N ILE A 480 11.18 23.60 5.07
CA ILE A 480 9.75 23.71 4.74
C ILE A 480 8.99 24.26 5.95
N ALA A 481 9.30 23.76 7.09
CA ALA A 481 8.77 24.16 8.36
C ALA A 481 8.96 25.65 8.66
N ALA A 482 10.18 26.12 8.51
CA ALA A 482 10.52 27.53 8.70
C ALA A 482 9.81 28.44 7.69
N ARG A 483 9.63 27.99 6.42
CA ARG A 483 8.89 28.75 5.42
C ARG A 483 7.39 28.83 5.70
N GLN A 484 6.78 27.77 6.17
CA GLN A 484 5.36 27.75 6.52
C GLN A 484 5.06 28.67 7.71
N SER A 485 5.98 28.78 8.67
CA SER A 485 5.84 29.71 9.79
C SER A 485 5.92 31.18 9.40
N ARG A 486 6.61 31.50 8.27
CA ARG A 486 6.80 32.88 7.79
C ARG A 486 5.70 33.38 6.83
N ARG A 487 4.92 32.49 6.22
CA ARG A 487 4.02 32.84 5.08
C ARG A 487 2.59 33.25 5.46
N GLU A 488 2.19 33.29 6.73
CA GLU A 488 0.79 33.51 7.11
C GLU A 488 0.48 34.67 8.06
N PRO A 489 0.96 35.90 7.89
CA PRO A 489 0.27 37.03 8.48
C PRO A 489 -0.69 37.80 7.55
N THR A 490 -0.84 37.43 6.25
CA THR A 490 -1.46 38.36 5.27
C THR A 490 -2.70 37.84 4.54
N ARG A 491 -3.34 36.78 5.01
CA ARG A 491 -4.64 36.32 4.46
C ARG A 491 -5.61 35.99 5.59
N ALA A 492 -6.07 37.01 6.28
CA ALA A 492 -7.32 37.06 7.02
C ALA A 492 -8.23 38.07 6.34
#